data_defed2b9ef230e25137117b01e838e00
#
_entry.id   defed2b9ef230e25137117b01e838e00
#
_cell.length_a   1.000
_cell.length_b   1.000
_cell.length_c   1.000
_cell.angle_alpha   90.00
_cell.angle_beta   90.00
_cell.angle_gamma   90.00
#
_symmetry.space_group_name_H-M   'P 1'
#
loop_
_entity.id
_entity.type
_entity.pdbx_description
1 polymer ?
#
loop_
_entity_poly.entity_id
_entity_poly.type
_entity_poly.pdbx_seq_one_letter_code
_entity_poly.pdbx_strand_id
1 'polypeptide(L)'
;MRELRERPLGAGLRVAIVAARYNEMLVGHMIEGAREALLEAGVKDDDILLVRVPGAFEIPAVARRLADTGQLHAVVALAVVLRGETYHFQVVADACAEGLQQVALQGKVGIGFGVLTVDTVEQGLARAGLKQNKGEEAARTALEMARLLTAI
;
A
#
# COMPACT_ATOMS: atom_id res chain seq x y z
N MET A 1 3.47 -31.35 -11.06
CA MET A 1 3.31 -30.18 -10.18
C MET A 1 2.55 -29.11 -10.97
N ARG A 2 1.56 -28.48 -10.35
CA ARG A 2 0.84 -27.34 -10.94
C ARG A 2 1.29 -26.08 -10.23
N GLU A 3 1.60 -25.02 -10.99
CA GLU A 3 1.94 -23.71 -10.45
C GLU A 3 0.81 -22.72 -10.79
N LEU A 4 0.32 -22.01 -9.80
CA LEU A 4 -0.59 -20.89 -9.97
C LEU A 4 0.19 -19.60 -9.73
N ARG A 5 0.22 -18.75 -10.75
CA ARG A 5 0.90 -17.47 -10.71
C ARG A 5 0.08 -16.44 -11.48
N GLU A 6 -0.07 -15.28 -10.90
CA GLU A 6 -0.77 -14.16 -11.53
C GLU A 6 0.18 -13.03 -11.88
N ARG A 7 -0.28 -12.13 -12.74
CA ARG A 7 0.43 -10.92 -13.12
C ARG A 7 -0.26 -9.72 -12.47
N PRO A 8 0.47 -8.62 -12.20
CA PRO A 8 -0.13 -7.41 -11.63
C PRO A 8 -0.92 -6.63 -12.69
N LEU A 9 -1.96 -7.23 -13.25
CA LEU A 9 -2.83 -6.63 -14.26
C LEU A 9 -4.01 -5.93 -13.59
N GLY A 10 -4.21 -4.65 -13.92
CA GLY A 10 -5.18 -3.77 -13.30
C GLY A 10 -6.49 -3.56 -14.05
N ALA A 11 -6.61 -4.05 -15.28
CA ALA A 11 -7.82 -3.82 -16.08
C ALA A 11 -9.09 -4.29 -15.36
N GLY A 12 -10.05 -3.39 -15.17
CA GLY A 12 -11.30 -3.65 -14.48
C GLY A 12 -11.22 -3.68 -12.96
N LEU A 13 -10.05 -3.46 -12.37
CA LEU A 13 -9.90 -3.42 -10.91
C LEU A 13 -10.11 -2.01 -10.36
N ARG A 14 -10.70 -1.95 -9.17
CA ARG A 14 -10.84 -0.72 -8.38
C ARG A 14 -9.90 -0.82 -7.18
N VAL A 15 -9.10 0.22 -6.97
CA VAL A 15 -8.00 0.21 -6.00
C VAL A 15 -8.08 1.44 -5.10
N ALA A 16 -7.88 1.27 -3.81
CA ALA A 16 -7.66 2.39 -2.89
C ALA A 16 -6.18 2.50 -2.52
N ILE A 17 -5.68 3.73 -2.51
CA ILE A 17 -4.40 4.09 -1.91
C ILE A 17 -4.72 4.74 -0.57
N VAL A 18 -4.29 4.13 0.53
CA VAL A 18 -4.44 4.68 1.89
C VAL A 18 -3.07 5.19 2.33
N ALA A 19 -2.93 6.50 2.42
CA ALA A 19 -1.64 7.15 2.60
C ALA A 19 -1.60 8.03 3.84
N ALA A 20 -0.57 7.89 4.66
CA ALA A 20 -0.32 8.73 5.82
C ALA A 20 0.08 10.15 5.41
N ARG A 21 -0.34 11.14 6.22
CA ARG A 21 0.07 12.54 6.03
C ARG A 21 1.45 12.86 6.62
N TYR A 22 1.83 12.18 7.70
CA TYR A 22 3.16 12.38 8.29
C TYR A 22 4.25 12.02 7.28
N ASN A 23 5.32 12.81 7.24
CA ASN A 23 6.39 12.72 6.24
C ASN A 23 5.86 12.93 4.80
N GLU A 24 5.05 13.96 4.62
CA GLU A 24 4.22 14.21 3.43
C GLU A 24 5.01 14.22 2.12
N MET A 25 6.22 14.79 2.10
CA MET A 25 7.05 14.84 0.88
C MET A 25 7.40 13.41 0.40
N LEU A 26 7.88 12.57 1.32
CA LEU A 26 8.26 11.19 0.99
C LEU A 26 7.05 10.35 0.58
N VAL A 27 5.97 10.46 1.35
CA VAL A 27 4.72 9.75 1.05
C VAL A 27 4.12 10.23 -0.27
N GLY A 28 4.24 11.51 -0.58
CA GLY A 28 3.81 12.08 -1.87
C GLY A 28 4.49 11.41 -3.06
N HIS A 29 5.80 11.23 -2.99
CA HIS A 29 6.55 10.50 -4.02
C HIS A 29 6.09 9.05 -4.17
N MET A 30 5.74 8.41 -3.07
CA MET A 30 5.23 7.03 -3.08
C MET A 30 3.81 6.96 -3.68
N ILE A 31 2.97 7.96 -3.41
CA ILE A 31 1.63 8.06 -4.02
C ILE A 31 1.75 8.17 -5.54
N GLU A 32 2.61 9.05 -6.03
CA GLU A 32 2.83 9.21 -7.48
C GLU A 32 3.34 7.90 -8.10
N GLY A 33 4.35 7.26 -7.50
CA GLY A 33 4.85 5.97 -7.97
C GLY A 33 3.78 4.88 -7.98
N ALA A 34 2.95 4.81 -6.95
CA ALA A 34 1.85 3.86 -6.90
C ALA A 34 0.79 4.16 -7.97
N ARG A 35 0.40 5.43 -8.12
CA ARG A 35 -0.57 5.85 -9.13
C ARG A 35 -0.09 5.53 -10.55
N GLU A 36 1.14 5.88 -10.88
CA GLU A 36 1.73 5.58 -12.20
C GLU A 36 1.72 4.06 -12.47
N ALA A 37 2.15 3.25 -11.50
CA ALA A 37 2.15 1.80 -11.64
C ALA A 37 0.75 1.22 -11.84
N LEU A 38 -0.27 1.75 -11.14
CA LEU A 38 -1.66 1.34 -11.32
C LEU A 38 -2.17 1.68 -12.72
N LEU A 39 -1.90 2.89 -13.21
CA LEU A 39 -2.30 3.32 -14.55
C LEU A 39 -1.62 2.49 -15.64
N GLU A 40 -0.31 2.26 -15.53
CA GLU A 40 0.45 1.41 -16.44
C GLU A 40 -0.09 -0.03 -16.49
N ALA A 41 -0.55 -0.53 -15.35
CA ALA A 41 -1.15 -1.86 -15.25
C ALA A 41 -2.58 -1.94 -15.82
N GLY A 42 -3.20 -0.81 -16.17
CA GLY A 42 -4.51 -0.75 -16.78
C GLY A 42 -5.67 -0.38 -15.84
N VAL A 43 -5.39 0.02 -14.60
CA VAL A 43 -6.42 0.60 -13.72
C VAL A 43 -6.79 1.98 -14.27
N LYS A 44 -8.07 2.27 -14.39
CA LYS A 44 -8.53 3.59 -14.80
C LYS A 44 -8.34 4.60 -13.66
N ASP A 45 -8.01 5.84 -13.99
CA ASP A 45 -7.82 6.88 -12.96
C ASP A 45 -9.06 7.06 -12.07
N ASP A 46 -10.26 6.99 -12.64
CA ASP A 46 -11.52 7.06 -11.90
C ASP A 46 -11.77 5.85 -10.97
N ASP A 47 -11.03 4.76 -11.16
CA ASP A 47 -11.07 3.56 -10.31
C ASP A 47 -9.99 3.56 -9.22
N ILE A 48 -9.25 4.66 -9.07
CA ILE A 48 -8.25 4.85 -8.02
C ILE A 48 -8.80 5.84 -6.99
N LEU A 49 -8.98 5.37 -5.76
CA LEU A 49 -9.39 6.20 -4.63
C LEU A 49 -8.19 6.51 -3.75
N LEU A 50 -7.87 7.77 -3.54
CA LEU A 50 -6.85 8.18 -2.56
C LEU A 50 -7.51 8.58 -1.25
N VAL A 51 -7.18 7.90 -0.16
CA VAL A 51 -7.61 8.22 1.20
C VAL A 51 -6.40 8.67 2.01
N ARG A 52 -6.48 9.86 2.61
CA ARG A 52 -5.41 10.40 3.47
C ARG A 52 -5.77 10.18 4.93
N VAL A 53 -4.83 9.61 5.69
CA VAL A 53 -4.95 9.38 7.14
C VAL A 53 -3.83 10.10 7.88
N PRO A 54 -3.95 10.35 9.21
CA PRO A 54 -2.90 11.07 9.94
C PRO A 54 -1.54 10.39 9.87
N GLY A 55 -1.44 9.14 10.25
CA GLY A 55 -0.19 8.39 10.32
C GLY A 55 -0.36 6.92 9.96
N ALA A 56 0.71 6.16 10.05
CA ALA A 56 0.72 4.73 9.75
C ALA A 56 -0.23 3.95 10.68
N PHE A 57 -0.34 4.35 11.93
CA PHE A 57 -1.20 3.67 12.91
C PHE A 57 -2.67 3.64 12.50
N GLU A 58 -3.15 4.65 11.77
CA GLU A 58 -4.55 4.77 11.35
C GLU A 58 -4.88 4.00 10.06
N ILE A 59 -3.87 3.59 9.31
CA ILE A 59 -4.06 2.91 8.01
C ILE A 59 -4.90 1.62 8.13
N PRO A 60 -4.62 0.70 9.07
CA PRO A 60 -5.36 -0.57 9.13
C PRO A 60 -6.86 -0.42 9.33
N ALA A 61 -7.30 0.54 10.14
CA ALA A 61 -8.72 0.78 10.37
C ALA A 61 -9.45 1.19 9.09
N VAL A 62 -8.83 2.07 8.30
CA VAL A 62 -9.39 2.52 7.02
C VAL A 62 -9.33 1.39 5.98
N ALA A 63 -8.22 0.68 5.89
CA ALA A 63 -8.07 -0.46 4.99
C ALA A 63 -9.13 -1.54 5.26
N ARG A 64 -9.39 -1.85 6.53
CA ARG A 64 -10.44 -2.79 6.93
C ARG A 64 -11.81 -2.30 6.49
N ARG A 65 -12.13 -1.06 6.76
CA ARG A 65 -13.43 -0.48 6.39
C ARG A 65 -13.66 -0.50 4.88
N LEU A 66 -12.64 -0.14 4.11
CA LEU A 66 -12.67 -0.18 2.65
C LEU A 66 -12.85 -1.61 2.12
N ALA A 67 -12.11 -2.57 2.67
CA ALA A 67 -12.27 -3.98 2.30
C ALA A 67 -13.68 -4.51 2.56
N ASP A 68 -14.29 -4.09 3.66
CA ASP A 68 -15.63 -4.53 4.05
C ASP A 68 -16.75 -3.95 3.15
N THR A 69 -16.47 -2.92 2.35
CA THR A 69 -17.47 -2.39 1.40
C THR A 69 -17.79 -3.37 0.27
N GLY A 70 -16.90 -4.29 -0.04
CA GLY A 70 -17.02 -5.19 -1.19
C GLY A 70 -16.85 -4.51 -2.54
N GLN A 71 -16.49 -3.22 -2.57
CA GLN A 71 -16.39 -2.43 -3.80
C GLN A 71 -14.96 -2.36 -4.36
N LEU A 72 -13.97 -2.76 -3.58
CA LEU A 72 -12.56 -2.68 -3.96
C LEU A 72 -11.95 -4.06 -4.15
N HIS A 73 -10.95 -4.13 -5.02
CA HIS A 73 -10.18 -5.34 -5.30
C HIS A 73 -8.83 -5.34 -4.60
N ALA A 74 -8.28 -4.14 -4.37
CA ALA A 74 -6.97 -3.99 -3.76
C ALA A 74 -6.87 -2.71 -2.92
N VAL A 75 -6.00 -2.74 -1.92
CA VAL A 75 -5.64 -1.60 -1.09
C VAL A 75 -4.12 -1.49 -1.04
N VAL A 76 -3.60 -0.31 -1.35
CA VAL A 76 -2.19 0.03 -1.26
C VAL A 76 -1.98 0.92 -0.04
N ALA A 77 -1.23 0.44 0.94
CA ALA A 77 -0.94 1.18 2.16
C ALA A 77 0.42 1.89 2.04
N LEU A 78 0.43 3.20 2.20
CA LEU A 78 1.64 4.02 2.05
C LEU A 78 1.89 4.88 3.29
N ALA A 79 3.06 4.72 3.88
CA ALA A 79 3.54 5.56 4.98
C ALA A 79 5.05 5.53 5.05
N VAL A 80 5.62 6.53 5.70
CA VAL A 80 7.02 6.54 6.12
C VAL A 80 7.06 6.75 7.62
N VAL A 81 7.59 5.78 8.34
CA VAL A 81 7.82 5.85 9.77
C VAL A 81 9.30 6.13 9.99
N LEU A 82 9.60 7.35 10.40
CA LEU A 82 10.97 7.80 10.65
C LEU A 82 11.31 7.57 12.12
N ARG A 83 12.45 6.90 12.37
CA ARG A 83 12.93 6.64 13.73
C ARG A 83 13.18 7.95 14.47
N GLY A 84 12.55 8.09 15.63
CA GLY A 84 12.82 9.16 16.60
C GLY A 84 13.68 8.69 17.77
N GLU A 85 13.71 9.47 18.83
CA GLU A 85 14.49 9.17 20.03
C GLU A 85 13.88 8.08 20.93
N THR A 86 12.58 7.80 20.75
CA THR A 86 11.82 6.89 21.61
C THR A 86 11.41 5.61 20.88
N TYR A 87 10.92 4.66 21.63
CA TYR A 87 10.37 3.38 21.14
C TYR A 87 9.08 3.54 20.30
N HIS A 88 8.49 4.73 20.27
CA HIS A 88 7.25 5.03 19.54
C HIS A 88 7.30 4.60 18.07
N PHE A 89 8.41 4.80 17.39
CA PHE A 89 8.65 4.33 16.02
C PHE A 89 8.29 2.86 15.84
N GLN A 90 8.77 2.00 16.71
CA GLN A 90 8.57 0.55 16.61
C GLN A 90 7.12 0.16 16.91
N VAL A 91 6.51 0.79 17.91
CA VAL A 91 5.10 0.56 18.25
C VAL A 91 4.19 0.88 17.06
N VAL A 92 4.39 2.02 16.42
CA VAL A 92 3.58 2.44 15.26
C VAL A 92 3.81 1.51 14.06
N ALA A 93 5.06 1.18 13.76
CA ALA A 93 5.40 0.31 12.64
C ALA A 93 4.82 -1.10 12.81
N ASP A 94 4.99 -1.69 13.99
CA ASP A 94 4.50 -3.03 14.29
C ASP A 94 2.98 -3.10 14.29
N ALA A 95 2.31 -2.12 14.90
CA ALA A 95 0.85 -2.05 14.92
C ALA A 95 0.27 -1.92 13.50
N CYS A 96 0.89 -1.11 12.65
CA CYS A 96 0.49 -0.96 11.26
C CYS A 96 0.63 -2.27 10.47
N ALA A 97 1.78 -2.91 10.57
CA ALA A 97 2.06 -4.18 9.90
C ALA A 97 1.11 -5.28 10.36
N GLU A 98 0.93 -5.44 11.66
CA GLU A 98 0.03 -6.44 12.25
C GLU A 98 -1.43 -6.20 11.84
N GLY A 99 -1.89 -4.96 11.92
CA GLY A 99 -3.26 -4.60 11.53
C GLY A 99 -3.52 -4.84 10.04
N LEU A 100 -2.60 -4.48 9.16
CA LEU A 100 -2.72 -4.75 7.72
C LEU A 100 -2.67 -6.25 7.41
N GLN A 101 -1.86 -7.02 8.13
CA GLN A 101 -1.83 -8.46 7.98
C GLN A 101 -3.20 -9.09 8.32
N GLN A 102 -3.86 -8.60 9.35
CA GLN A 102 -5.21 -9.06 9.69
C GLN A 102 -6.22 -8.76 8.58
N VAL A 103 -6.13 -7.59 7.95
CA VAL A 103 -6.99 -7.26 6.79
C VAL A 103 -6.68 -8.18 5.60
N ALA A 104 -5.41 -8.41 5.31
CA ALA A 104 -4.97 -9.28 4.23
C ALA A 104 -5.48 -10.73 4.41
N LEU A 105 -5.43 -11.25 5.63
CA LEU A 105 -5.86 -12.62 5.94
C LEU A 105 -7.37 -12.85 5.76
N GLN A 106 -8.17 -11.80 5.72
CA GLN A 106 -9.61 -11.93 5.39
C GLN A 106 -9.85 -12.32 3.93
N GLY A 107 -8.87 -12.14 3.05
CA GLY A 107 -8.95 -12.53 1.65
C GLY A 107 -9.92 -11.73 0.79
N LYS A 108 -10.41 -10.58 1.27
CA LYS A 108 -11.38 -9.75 0.55
C LYS A 108 -10.73 -8.86 -0.50
N VAL A 109 -9.51 -8.41 -0.24
CA VAL A 109 -8.74 -7.50 -1.11
C VAL A 109 -7.27 -7.92 -1.14
N GLY A 110 -6.60 -7.63 -2.24
CA GLY A 110 -5.13 -7.68 -2.28
C GLY A 110 -4.55 -6.50 -1.51
N ILE A 111 -3.57 -6.74 -0.66
CA ILE A 111 -2.89 -5.70 0.12
C ILE A 111 -1.48 -5.47 -0.42
N GLY A 112 -1.17 -4.22 -0.73
CA GLY A 112 0.20 -3.77 -1.00
C GLY A 112 0.77 -3.04 0.21
N PHE A 113 1.86 -3.54 0.77
CA PHE A 113 2.48 -2.99 1.97
C PHE A 113 3.64 -2.06 1.59
N GLY A 114 3.33 -0.78 1.46
CA GLY A 114 4.28 0.29 1.18
C GLY A 114 4.56 1.16 2.41
N VAL A 115 4.75 0.55 3.57
CA VAL A 115 5.07 1.25 4.81
C VAL A 115 6.57 1.14 5.05
N LEU A 116 7.28 2.26 4.86
CA LEU A 116 8.71 2.34 5.07
C LEU A 116 9.02 2.62 6.54
N THR A 117 10.03 1.93 7.05
CA THR A 117 10.62 2.19 8.35
C THR A 117 12.08 2.56 8.13
N VAL A 118 12.43 3.81 8.37
CA VAL A 118 13.75 4.35 8.06
C VAL A 118 14.34 5.09 9.26
N ASP A 119 15.66 5.09 9.35
CA ASP A 119 16.37 5.82 10.39
C ASP A 119 16.59 7.28 9.99
N THR A 120 16.70 7.57 8.69
CA THR A 120 17.00 8.91 8.16
C THR A 120 16.09 9.25 6.98
N VAL A 121 15.95 10.55 6.71
CA VAL A 121 15.23 11.06 5.53
C VAL A 121 15.90 10.58 4.24
N GLU A 122 17.22 10.51 4.21
CA GLU A 122 17.98 10.02 3.05
C GLU A 122 17.64 8.57 2.71
N GLN A 123 17.47 7.71 3.72
CA GLN A 123 17.00 6.34 3.51
C GLN A 123 15.57 6.31 2.91
N GLY A 124 14.72 7.23 3.37
CA GLY A 124 13.38 7.41 2.81
C GLY A 124 13.42 7.82 1.35
N LEU A 125 14.22 8.83 1.01
CA LEU A 125 14.38 9.30 -0.38
C LEU A 125 14.92 8.22 -1.31
N ALA A 126 15.85 7.38 -0.84
CA ALA A 126 16.37 6.27 -1.61
C ALA A 126 15.31 5.23 -2.00
N ARG A 127 14.25 5.10 -1.18
CA ARG A 127 13.18 4.11 -1.34
C ARG A 127 11.88 4.67 -1.91
N ALA A 128 11.76 5.98 -1.96
CA ALA A 128 10.61 6.70 -2.52
C ALA A 128 10.99 7.51 -3.78
N GLY A 129 12.16 7.23 -4.36
CA GLY A 129 12.72 8.01 -5.46
C GLY A 129 12.53 7.39 -6.85
N LEU A 130 13.26 7.96 -7.82
CA LEU A 130 13.19 7.54 -9.22
C LEU A 130 13.80 6.16 -9.51
N LYS A 131 14.84 5.77 -8.75
CA LYS A 131 15.54 4.48 -8.97
C LYS A 131 14.83 3.32 -8.28
N GLN A 132 14.20 3.59 -7.13
CA GLN A 132 13.45 2.62 -6.36
C GLN A 132 12.26 3.36 -5.74
N ASN A 133 11.05 2.84 -5.93
CA ASN A 133 9.85 3.43 -5.34
C ASN A 133 9.00 2.33 -4.71
N LYS A 134 8.92 2.33 -3.39
CA LYS A 134 8.13 1.35 -2.63
C LYS A 134 6.62 1.49 -2.86
N GLY A 135 6.16 2.67 -3.26
CA GLY A 135 4.77 2.86 -3.68
C GLY A 135 4.44 2.08 -4.95
N GLU A 136 5.32 2.13 -5.94
CA GLU A 136 5.21 1.33 -7.15
C GLU A 136 5.19 -0.17 -6.85
N GLU A 137 6.15 -0.66 -6.06
CA GLU A 137 6.22 -2.07 -5.68
C GLU A 137 4.96 -2.53 -4.95
N ALA A 138 4.48 -1.73 -3.99
CA ALA A 138 3.27 -2.02 -3.24
C ALA A 138 2.02 -2.08 -4.13
N ALA A 139 1.91 -1.16 -5.09
CA ALA A 139 0.81 -1.15 -6.05
C ALA A 139 0.79 -2.42 -6.91
N ARG A 140 1.94 -2.82 -7.44
CA ARG A 140 2.05 -4.06 -8.23
C ARG A 140 1.72 -5.30 -7.41
N THR A 141 2.22 -5.37 -6.17
CA THR A 141 1.91 -6.46 -5.26
C THR A 141 0.41 -6.54 -4.95
N ALA A 142 -0.24 -5.40 -4.70
CA ALA A 142 -1.67 -5.35 -4.43
C ALA A 142 -2.50 -5.90 -5.60
N LEU A 143 -2.15 -5.54 -6.83
CA LEU A 143 -2.82 -6.05 -8.03
C LEU A 143 -2.59 -7.54 -8.23
N GLU A 144 -1.35 -8.01 -8.08
CA GLU A 144 -1.02 -9.42 -8.19
C GLU A 144 -1.80 -10.26 -7.19
N MET A 145 -1.85 -9.80 -5.92
CA MET A 145 -2.61 -10.48 -4.87
C MET A 145 -4.12 -10.45 -5.11
N ALA A 146 -4.67 -9.35 -5.61
CA ALA A 146 -6.08 -9.28 -5.97
C ALA A 146 -6.45 -10.33 -7.04
N ARG A 147 -5.60 -10.49 -8.05
CA ARG A 147 -5.79 -11.51 -9.10
C ARG A 147 -5.65 -12.92 -8.54
N LEU A 148 -4.61 -13.16 -7.74
CA LEU A 148 -4.34 -14.47 -7.18
C LEU A 148 -5.46 -14.96 -6.26
N LEU A 149 -5.97 -14.09 -5.38
CA LEU A 149 -7.09 -14.41 -4.49
C LEU A 149 -8.37 -14.75 -5.25
N THR A 150 -8.59 -14.13 -6.40
CA THR A 150 -9.74 -14.46 -7.25
C THR A 150 -9.54 -15.77 -8.02
N ALA A 151 -8.30 -16.15 -8.32
CA ALA A 151 -7.97 -17.34 -9.09
C ALA A 151 -7.97 -18.63 -8.26
N ILE A 152 -7.91 -18.54 -6.91
CA ILE A 152 -7.99 -19.67 -5.99
C ILE A 152 -9.46 -20.05 -5.79
#